data_d4750873b57b6cee0e4b9133ea146d0d
#
_entry.id   d4750873b57b6cee0e4b9133ea146d0d
#
_cell.length_a   1.000
_cell.length_b   1.000
_cell.length_c   1.000
_cell.angle_alpha   90.00
_cell.angle_beta   90.00
_cell.angle_gamma   90.00
#
_symmetry.space_group_name_H-M   'P 1'
#
loop_
_entity.id
_entity.type
_entity.pdbx_description
1 polymer ?
#
loop_
_entity_poly.entity_id
_entity_poly.type
_entity_poly.pdbx_seq_one_letter_code
_entity_poly.pdbx_strand_id
1 'polypeptide(L)'
;MSGRRSLVTQREQGQHFNDFSQGVRDALRQDPDIILVGEMRDKNTMEAALTAAETGHLVFSTLHTRTAAQTVTRLISMGEGQESSLRYRLSSVLCAVLAQRRINTKKGVRICREILVATPAVVQLIRSGKEHQLETIMQTGGADGMRTMAQAEGRLQK
;
A
#
# COMPACT_ATOMS: atom_id res chain seq x y z
N MET A 1 -27.14 -7.60 4.81
CA MET A 1 -26.28 -6.46 5.18
C MET A 1 -27.06 -5.18 4.95
N SER A 2 -27.70 -4.68 5.99
CA SER A 2 -28.48 -3.44 5.95
C SER A 2 -27.55 -2.25 6.17
N GLY A 3 -27.72 -1.19 5.41
CA GLY A 3 -27.04 0.09 5.63
C GLY A 3 -25.86 0.44 4.70
N ARG A 4 -25.75 -0.16 3.53
CA ARG A 4 -24.78 0.28 2.53
C ARG A 4 -25.21 1.64 1.95
N ARG A 5 -24.43 2.67 2.21
CA ARG A 5 -24.60 4.01 1.62
C ARG A 5 -23.90 4.15 0.26
N SER A 6 -23.22 3.10 -0.20
CA SER A 6 -22.42 3.08 -1.42
C SER A 6 -22.71 1.83 -2.25
N LEU A 7 -22.68 1.96 -3.57
CA LEU A 7 -22.70 0.84 -4.49
C LEU A 7 -21.35 0.12 -4.40
N VAL A 8 -21.39 -1.21 -4.22
CA VAL A 8 -20.17 -2.05 -4.21
C VAL A 8 -20.30 -3.10 -5.29
N THR A 9 -19.40 -3.07 -6.27
CA THR A 9 -19.27 -4.09 -7.30
C THR A 9 -18.05 -4.96 -7.00
N GLN A 10 -18.21 -6.26 -7.02
CA GLN A 10 -17.12 -7.23 -6.87
C GLN A 10 -16.95 -8.00 -8.16
N ARG A 11 -15.70 -8.14 -8.59
CA ARG A 11 -15.31 -8.84 -9.82
C ARG A 11 -14.23 -9.87 -9.51
N GLU A 12 -14.24 -10.96 -10.24
CA GLU A 12 -13.33 -12.10 -10.07
C GLU A 12 -12.58 -12.39 -11.37
N GLN A 13 -11.28 -12.64 -11.25
CA GLN A 13 -10.45 -13.07 -12.37
C GLN A 13 -10.93 -14.44 -12.87
N GLY A 14 -10.93 -14.60 -14.19
CA GLY A 14 -11.41 -15.81 -14.87
C GLY A 14 -12.92 -15.87 -15.08
N GLN A 15 -13.71 -15.02 -14.40
CA GLN A 15 -15.16 -14.88 -14.60
C GLN A 15 -15.53 -13.55 -15.26
N HIS A 16 -14.94 -12.46 -14.77
CA HIS A 16 -15.33 -11.10 -15.15
C HIS A 16 -14.22 -10.36 -15.93
N PHE A 17 -12.97 -10.80 -15.80
CA PHE A 17 -11.80 -10.26 -16.50
C PHE A 17 -10.70 -11.33 -16.58
N ASN A 18 -9.78 -11.19 -17.52
CA ASN A 18 -8.71 -12.19 -17.73
C ASN A 18 -7.51 -11.93 -16.82
N ASP A 19 -7.14 -10.67 -16.57
CA ASP A 19 -6.04 -10.28 -15.69
C ASP A 19 -6.40 -9.03 -14.87
N PHE A 20 -5.73 -8.84 -13.73
CA PHE A 20 -6.02 -7.72 -12.81
C PHE A 20 -5.81 -6.35 -13.45
N SER A 21 -4.83 -6.20 -14.35
CA SER A 21 -4.58 -4.93 -15.02
C SER A 21 -5.76 -4.53 -15.92
N GLN A 22 -6.36 -5.51 -16.61
CA GLN A 22 -7.59 -5.31 -17.37
C GLN A 22 -8.76 -4.96 -16.46
N GLY A 23 -8.92 -5.72 -15.37
CA GLY A 23 -9.98 -5.47 -14.40
C GLY A 23 -9.95 -4.05 -13.80
N VAL A 24 -8.76 -3.51 -13.51
CA VAL A 24 -8.59 -2.13 -13.05
C VAL A 24 -8.94 -1.12 -14.15
N ARG A 25 -8.44 -1.31 -15.38
CA ARG A 25 -8.77 -0.42 -16.51
C ARG A 25 -10.28 -0.38 -16.80
N ASP A 26 -10.95 -1.51 -16.70
CA ASP A 26 -12.40 -1.59 -16.90
C ASP A 26 -13.17 -0.93 -15.76
N ALA A 27 -12.66 -1.03 -14.52
CA ALA A 27 -13.23 -0.36 -13.36
C ALA A 27 -13.19 1.16 -13.50
N LEU A 28 -12.10 1.75 -14.02
CA LEU A 28 -11.96 3.20 -14.25
C LEU A 28 -13.07 3.80 -15.13
N ARG A 29 -13.69 2.99 -16.00
CA ARG A 29 -14.79 3.42 -16.88
C ARG A 29 -16.16 3.38 -16.20
N GLN A 30 -16.22 3.02 -14.92
CA GLN A 30 -17.46 2.88 -14.15
C GLN A 30 -17.60 3.92 -13.05
N ASP A 31 -16.78 4.97 -13.13
CA ASP A 31 -16.78 6.12 -12.19
C ASP A 31 -16.71 5.67 -10.71
N PRO A 32 -15.72 4.87 -10.30
CA PRO A 32 -15.58 4.47 -8.91
C PRO A 32 -14.82 5.54 -8.12
N ASP A 33 -15.23 5.82 -6.88
CA ASP A 33 -14.41 6.63 -5.96
C ASP A 33 -13.24 5.82 -5.37
N ILE A 34 -13.46 4.52 -5.14
CA ILE A 34 -12.52 3.63 -4.47
C ILE A 34 -12.36 2.34 -5.25
N ILE A 35 -11.12 1.93 -5.47
CA ILE A 35 -10.77 0.67 -6.12
C ILE A 35 -9.97 -0.20 -5.14
N LEU A 36 -10.44 -1.42 -4.87
CA LEU A 36 -9.67 -2.42 -4.13
C LEU A 36 -9.12 -3.46 -5.12
N VAL A 37 -7.81 -3.45 -5.32
CA VAL A 37 -7.08 -4.49 -6.05
C VAL A 37 -6.62 -5.53 -5.03
N GLY A 38 -7.10 -6.75 -5.12
CA GLY A 38 -6.87 -7.80 -4.11
C GLY A 38 -5.40 -7.96 -3.77
N GLU A 39 -4.53 -8.05 -4.79
CA GLU A 39 -3.08 -8.06 -4.64
C GLU A 39 -2.37 -7.59 -5.91
N MET A 40 -1.17 -7.03 -5.74
CA MET A 40 -0.27 -6.69 -6.85
C MET A 40 0.87 -7.70 -6.91
N ARG A 41 0.83 -8.60 -7.91
CA ARG A 41 1.86 -9.64 -8.11
C ARG A 41 2.79 -9.32 -9.26
N ASP A 42 2.36 -8.53 -10.21
CA ASP A 42 3.03 -8.24 -11.46
C ASP A 42 3.06 -6.75 -11.79
N LYS A 43 3.97 -6.38 -12.69
CA LYS A 43 4.18 -5.01 -13.16
C LYS A 43 2.92 -4.40 -13.76
N ASN A 44 2.18 -5.14 -14.58
CA ASN A 44 1.03 -4.60 -15.30
C ASN A 44 -0.11 -4.21 -14.33
N THR A 45 -0.35 -5.05 -13.32
CA THR A 45 -1.33 -4.76 -12.26
C THR A 45 -0.91 -3.53 -11.45
N MET A 46 0.38 -3.41 -11.08
CA MET A 46 0.92 -2.26 -10.39
C MET A 46 0.78 -0.97 -11.21
N GLU A 47 1.15 -1.00 -12.49
CA GLU A 47 1.03 0.15 -13.41
C GLU A 47 -0.43 0.61 -13.54
N ALA A 48 -1.37 -0.32 -13.68
CA ALA A 48 -2.80 0.01 -13.75
C ALA A 48 -3.29 0.64 -12.43
N ALA A 49 -2.87 0.12 -11.28
CA ALA A 49 -3.21 0.67 -9.97
C ALA A 49 -2.63 2.08 -9.75
N LEU A 50 -1.37 2.32 -10.17
CA LEU A 50 -0.77 3.65 -10.12
C LEU A 50 -1.50 4.63 -11.03
N THR A 51 -1.82 4.24 -12.25
CA THR A 51 -2.60 5.08 -13.18
C THR A 51 -3.96 5.45 -12.60
N ALA A 52 -4.64 4.50 -11.95
CA ALA A 52 -5.90 4.77 -11.27
C ALA A 52 -5.73 5.81 -10.14
N ALA A 53 -4.67 5.69 -9.33
CA ALA A 53 -4.37 6.64 -8.26
C ALA A 53 -4.00 8.03 -8.81
N GLU A 54 -3.22 8.11 -9.89
CA GLU A 54 -2.84 9.36 -10.57
C GLU A 54 -4.03 10.08 -11.19
N THR A 55 -5.08 9.35 -11.54
CA THR A 55 -6.34 9.91 -12.08
C THR A 55 -7.38 10.23 -11.01
N GLY A 56 -7.01 10.22 -9.74
CA GLY A 56 -7.82 10.73 -8.63
C GLY A 56 -8.62 9.69 -7.85
N HIS A 57 -8.45 8.39 -8.13
CA HIS A 57 -9.14 7.33 -7.40
C HIS A 57 -8.37 6.95 -6.12
N LEU A 58 -9.07 6.65 -5.05
CA LEU A 58 -8.46 6.03 -3.88
C LEU A 58 -8.25 4.53 -4.14
N VAL A 59 -6.99 4.10 -4.23
CA VAL A 59 -6.64 2.72 -4.53
C VAL A 59 -6.10 2.01 -3.29
N PHE A 60 -6.70 0.89 -2.94
CA PHE A 60 -6.18 -0.06 -1.94
C PHE A 60 -5.64 -1.29 -2.64
N SER A 61 -4.51 -1.79 -2.17
CA SER A 61 -3.99 -3.09 -2.60
C SER A 61 -3.17 -3.77 -1.50
N THR A 62 -2.85 -5.04 -1.71
CA THR A 62 -2.00 -5.80 -0.81
C THR A 62 -0.74 -6.30 -1.53
N LEU A 63 0.34 -6.43 -0.75
CA LEU A 63 1.58 -7.06 -1.16
C LEU A 63 2.06 -8.00 -0.05
N HIS A 64 2.77 -9.07 -0.43
CA HIS A 64 3.34 -10.03 0.51
C HIS A 64 4.73 -9.56 0.97
N THR A 65 4.76 -8.56 1.84
CA THR A 65 5.97 -7.97 2.42
C THR A 65 5.87 -7.92 3.95
N ARG A 66 7.00 -7.87 4.64
CA ARG A 66 7.04 -7.91 6.11
C ARG A 66 7.01 -6.54 6.76
N THR A 67 7.51 -5.50 6.06
CA THR A 67 7.61 -4.13 6.57
C THR A 67 7.13 -3.12 5.54
N ALA A 68 6.80 -1.92 6.00
CA ALA A 68 6.39 -0.82 5.12
C ALA A 68 7.53 -0.40 4.16
N ALA A 69 8.76 -0.34 4.63
CA ALA A 69 9.92 -0.05 3.80
C ALA A 69 10.11 -1.11 2.70
N GLN A 70 9.99 -2.40 3.05
CA GLN A 70 10.04 -3.49 2.05
C GLN A 70 8.91 -3.39 1.03
N THR A 71 7.71 -2.94 1.43
CA THR A 71 6.59 -2.71 0.50
C THR A 71 6.96 -1.68 -0.55
N VAL A 72 7.50 -0.53 -0.13
CA VAL A 72 7.94 0.54 -1.04
C VAL A 72 9.05 0.03 -1.97
N THR A 73 10.08 -0.61 -1.43
CA THR A 73 11.18 -1.19 -2.23
C THR A 73 10.65 -2.23 -3.24
N ARG A 74 9.72 -3.08 -2.81
CA ARG A 74 9.11 -4.11 -3.70
C ARG A 74 8.36 -3.47 -4.86
N LEU A 75 7.53 -2.46 -4.59
CA LEU A 75 6.83 -1.73 -5.65
C LEU A 75 7.80 -1.14 -6.66
N ILE A 76 8.86 -0.46 -6.18
CA ILE A 76 9.87 0.15 -7.05
C ILE A 76 10.60 -0.92 -7.89
N SER A 77 10.96 -2.05 -7.29
CA SER A 77 11.65 -3.14 -8.01
C SER A 77 10.82 -3.78 -9.11
N MET A 78 9.49 -3.68 -9.05
CA MET A 78 8.61 -4.15 -10.14
C MET A 78 8.71 -3.29 -11.40
N GLY A 79 9.36 -2.13 -11.33
CA GLY A 79 9.56 -1.22 -12.45
C GLY A 79 10.53 -1.71 -13.53
N GLU A 80 11.42 -2.69 -13.20
CA GLU A 80 12.29 -3.37 -14.16
C GLU A 80 13.02 -2.40 -15.13
N GLY A 81 13.94 -1.59 -14.58
CA GLY A 81 14.71 -0.60 -15.33
C GLY A 81 14.05 0.79 -15.44
N GLN A 82 12.87 0.98 -14.86
CA GLN A 82 12.17 2.27 -14.79
C GLN A 82 12.00 2.77 -13.35
N GLU A 83 12.89 2.34 -12.43
CA GLU A 83 12.75 2.60 -11.00
C GLU A 83 12.67 4.10 -10.66
N SER A 84 13.43 4.94 -11.36
CA SER A 84 13.42 6.39 -11.13
C SER A 84 12.07 7.02 -11.46
N SER A 85 11.47 6.65 -12.59
CA SER A 85 10.13 7.08 -12.98
C SER A 85 9.10 6.60 -11.99
N LEU A 86 9.21 5.34 -11.57
CA LEU A 86 8.28 4.72 -10.63
C LEU A 86 8.37 5.33 -9.24
N ARG A 87 9.58 5.69 -8.75
CA ARG A 87 9.75 6.45 -7.51
C ARG A 87 9.00 7.78 -7.54
N TYR A 88 9.12 8.51 -8.64
CA TYR A 88 8.41 9.77 -8.80
C TYR A 88 6.90 9.58 -8.74
N ARG A 89 6.35 8.68 -9.55
CA ARG A 89 4.92 8.39 -9.62
C ARG A 89 4.38 7.87 -8.27
N LEU A 90 5.02 6.84 -7.71
CA LEU A 90 4.61 6.27 -6.42
C LEU A 90 4.61 7.32 -5.31
N SER A 91 5.67 8.15 -5.23
CA SER A 91 5.78 9.19 -4.20
C SER A 91 4.72 10.28 -4.33
N SER A 92 4.13 10.47 -5.51
CA SER A 92 3.08 11.49 -5.73
C SER A 92 1.68 11.02 -5.34
N VAL A 93 1.44 9.70 -5.28
CA VAL A 93 0.11 9.13 -5.00
C VAL A 93 0.05 8.32 -3.72
N LEU A 94 1.19 7.90 -3.17
CA LEU A 94 1.22 7.11 -1.94
C LEU A 94 0.62 7.90 -0.77
N CYS A 95 -0.36 7.32 -0.09
CA CYS A 95 -0.95 7.89 1.12
C CYS A 95 -0.35 7.24 2.37
N ALA A 96 -0.36 5.92 2.44
CA ALA A 96 0.15 5.17 3.59
C ALA A 96 0.49 3.72 3.21
N VAL A 97 1.32 3.09 4.04
CA VAL A 97 1.58 1.65 4.00
C VAL A 97 1.35 1.06 5.38
N LEU A 98 0.55 0.00 5.46
CA LEU A 98 0.30 -0.75 6.68
C LEU A 98 0.88 -2.16 6.53
N ALA A 99 1.88 -2.50 7.34
CA ALA A 99 2.36 -3.87 7.47
C ALA A 99 1.78 -4.51 8.73
N GLN A 100 1.44 -5.81 8.64
CA GLN A 100 0.81 -6.53 9.73
C GLN A 100 1.59 -7.78 10.07
N ARG A 101 1.69 -8.06 11.38
CA ARG A 101 2.29 -9.30 11.89
C ARG A 101 1.46 -9.86 13.04
N ARG A 102 1.23 -11.15 13.02
CA ARG A 102 0.62 -11.88 14.12
C ARG A 102 1.69 -12.21 15.17
N ILE A 103 1.44 -11.88 16.42
CA ILE A 103 2.31 -12.17 17.55
C ILE A 103 1.55 -12.92 18.64
N ASN A 104 2.25 -13.79 19.36
CA ASN A 104 1.75 -14.46 20.55
C ASN A 104 2.09 -13.60 21.79
N THR A 105 1.10 -13.30 22.59
CA THR A 105 1.26 -12.58 23.84
C THR A 105 0.70 -13.41 25.00
N LYS A 106 0.99 -13.03 26.24
CA LYS A 106 0.38 -13.67 27.43
C LYS A 106 -1.15 -13.63 27.42
N LYS A 107 -1.74 -12.68 26.70
CA LYS A 107 -3.20 -12.51 26.54
C LYS A 107 -3.75 -13.14 25.27
N GLY A 108 -2.98 -14.04 24.63
CA GLY A 108 -3.33 -14.70 23.38
C GLY A 108 -2.74 -14.03 22.13
N VAL A 109 -3.25 -14.45 20.96
CA VAL A 109 -2.80 -13.95 19.66
C VAL A 109 -3.26 -12.50 19.45
N ARG A 110 -2.33 -11.64 19.01
CA ARG A 110 -2.60 -10.23 18.68
C ARG A 110 -2.06 -9.87 17.31
N ILE A 111 -2.67 -8.87 16.68
CA ILE A 111 -2.20 -8.29 15.42
C ILE A 111 -1.40 -7.04 15.73
N CYS A 112 -0.14 -7.06 15.38
CA CYS A 112 0.77 -5.93 15.42
C CYS A 112 0.74 -5.21 14.07
N ARG A 113 0.73 -3.86 14.08
CA ARG A 113 0.66 -3.06 12.85
C ARG A 113 1.76 -2.01 12.84
N GLU A 114 2.55 -2.06 11.79
CA GLU A 114 3.48 -1.00 11.41
C GLU A 114 2.76 -0.05 10.47
N ILE A 115 3.00 1.26 10.61
CA ILE A 115 2.31 2.30 9.82
C ILE A 115 3.35 3.30 9.33
N LEU A 116 3.43 3.45 8.01
CA LEU A 116 4.14 4.51 7.30
C LEU A 116 3.10 5.46 6.70
N VAL A 117 3.23 6.76 6.95
CA VAL A 117 2.41 7.80 6.33
C VAL A 117 3.28 8.59 5.35
N ALA A 118 2.76 8.89 4.18
CA ALA A 118 3.49 9.61 3.13
C ALA A 118 3.60 11.11 3.43
N THR A 119 4.32 11.46 4.49
CA THR A 119 4.68 12.86 4.78
C THR A 119 5.64 13.42 3.72
N PRO A 120 5.82 14.75 3.60
CA PRO A 120 6.78 15.35 2.67
C PRO A 120 8.19 14.77 2.79
N ALA A 121 8.61 14.42 4.01
CA ALA A 121 9.92 13.81 4.26
C ALA A 121 9.99 12.38 3.69
N VAL A 122 8.95 11.56 3.86
CA VAL A 122 8.85 10.21 3.28
C VAL A 122 8.83 10.29 1.76
N VAL A 123 8.04 11.19 1.17
CA VAL A 123 7.98 11.45 -0.27
C VAL A 123 9.38 11.78 -0.82
N GLN A 124 10.13 12.65 -0.14
CA GLN A 124 11.49 13.02 -0.56
C GLN A 124 12.46 11.84 -0.48
N LEU A 125 12.37 10.98 0.55
CA LEU A 125 13.22 9.79 0.65
C LEU A 125 12.95 8.81 -0.51
N ILE A 126 11.68 8.58 -0.85
CA ILE A 126 11.30 7.71 -1.97
C ILE A 126 11.83 8.28 -3.29
N ARG A 127 11.62 9.58 -3.56
CA ARG A 127 12.11 10.24 -4.79
C ARG A 127 13.62 10.17 -4.96
N SER A 128 14.35 10.28 -3.87
CA SER A 128 15.82 10.28 -3.88
C SER A 128 16.46 8.89 -3.81
N GLY A 129 15.66 7.80 -3.82
CA GLY A 129 16.17 6.43 -3.75
C GLY A 129 16.73 6.05 -2.38
N LYS A 130 16.24 6.68 -1.32
CA LYS A 130 16.70 6.47 0.06
C LYS A 130 15.70 5.68 0.89
N GLU A 131 15.06 4.68 0.29
CA GLU A 131 14.03 3.84 0.94
C GLU A 131 14.54 3.14 2.20
N HIS A 132 15.84 2.88 2.28
CA HIS A 132 16.50 2.32 3.47
C HIS A 132 16.40 3.22 4.72
N GLN A 133 16.11 4.52 4.55
CA GLN A 133 15.95 5.48 5.66
C GLN A 133 14.49 5.58 6.15
N LEU A 134 13.53 4.91 5.51
CA LEU A 134 12.12 4.97 5.87
C LEU A 134 11.85 4.47 7.30
N GLU A 135 12.56 3.45 7.75
CA GLU A 135 12.39 2.95 9.12
C GLU A 135 12.82 4.01 10.16
N THR A 136 13.93 4.71 9.91
CA THR A 136 14.42 5.77 10.81
C THR A 136 13.41 6.91 10.94
N ILE A 137 12.81 7.36 9.83
CA ILE A 137 11.82 8.43 9.88
C ILE A 137 10.54 7.98 10.57
N MET A 138 10.15 6.71 10.43
CA MET A 138 9.00 6.15 11.13
C MET A 138 9.19 6.12 12.64
N GLN A 139 10.42 5.90 13.14
CA GLN A 139 10.73 5.90 14.58
C GLN A 139 10.38 7.22 15.24
N THR A 140 10.58 8.34 14.55
CA THR A 140 10.36 9.69 15.06
C THR A 140 9.01 10.29 14.63
N GLY A 141 8.35 9.69 13.63
CA GLY A 141 7.11 10.20 13.02
C GLY A 141 5.83 9.87 13.79
N GLY A 142 5.90 9.69 15.11
CA GLY A 142 4.72 9.35 15.92
C GLY A 142 3.63 10.42 15.91
N ALA A 143 3.98 11.70 15.77
CA ALA A 143 3.02 12.81 15.66
C ALA A 143 2.19 12.73 14.35
N ASP A 144 2.76 12.18 13.29
CA ASP A 144 2.10 11.96 11.99
C ASP A 144 1.34 10.62 11.95
N GLY A 145 1.23 9.90 13.06
CA GLY A 145 0.57 8.60 13.13
C GLY A 145 1.44 7.42 12.72
N MET A 146 2.72 7.65 12.41
CA MET A 146 3.66 6.58 12.06
C MET A 146 4.04 5.72 13.26
N ARG A 147 4.40 4.47 12.98
CA ARG A 147 4.82 3.52 14.01
C ARG A 147 5.57 2.35 13.38
N THR A 148 6.75 2.04 13.90
CA THR A 148 7.49 0.85 13.51
C THR A 148 6.89 -0.43 14.12
N MET A 149 7.23 -1.58 13.56
CA MET A 149 6.81 -2.88 14.09
C MET A 149 7.28 -3.08 15.54
N ALA A 150 8.52 -2.72 15.85
CA ALA A 150 9.08 -2.82 17.20
C ALA A 150 8.30 -1.96 18.24
N GLN A 151 7.96 -0.72 17.87
CA GLN A 151 7.13 0.14 18.72
C GLN A 151 5.72 -0.43 18.94
N ALA A 152 5.14 -1.05 17.89
CA ALA A 152 3.83 -1.67 17.97
C ALA A 152 3.85 -2.91 18.87
N GLU A 153 4.89 -3.74 18.80
CA GLU A 153 5.08 -4.91 19.67
C GLU A 153 5.27 -4.52 21.13
N GLY A 154 6.13 -3.53 21.40
CA GLY A 154 6.35 -3.03 22.76
C GLY A 154 5.09 -2.52 23.45
N ARG A 155 4.10 -2.00 22.69
CA ARG A 155 2.79 -1.58 23.24
C ARG A 155 1.88 -2.77 23.59
N LEU A 156 2.03 -3.91 22.90
CA LEU A 156 1.19 -5.09 23.12
C LEU A 156 1.72 -6.03 24.20
N GLN A 157 2.99 -5.87 24.60
CA GLN A 157 3.63 -6.65 25.65
C GLN A 157 3.42 -6.04 27.05
N LYS A 158 2.99 -4.78 27.12
CA LYS A 158 2.56 -4.11 28.35
C LYS A 158 1.09 -4.44 28.66
#